data_23581de6c60c35995b64b95202ab5f60
#
_entry.id   23581de6c60c35995b64b95202ab5f60
#
_cell.length_a   1.000
_cell.length_b   1.000
_cell.length_c   1.000
_cell.angle_alpha   90.00
_cell.angle_beta   90.00
_cell.angle_gamma   90.00
#
_symmetry.space_group_name_H-M   'P 1'
#
loop_
_entity.id
_entity.type
_entity.pdbx_description
1 polymer ?
#
loop_
_entity_poly.entity_id
_entity_poly.type
_entity_poly.pdbx_seq_one_letter_code
_entity_poly.pdbx_strand_id
1 'polypeptide(L)'
;MEISRESARRLMIEKQGITQFPESNNKKSVVDTINHLGCLQIDTISVIERAHYLTLWSRLGSYDKNYLDESAYKDKKLFEYWAHAACFVSYDHYRFYLHAMKVREEEMKVRFVKRTGKDVEVLDQVLARIKNEGPLCSKDFEGPKKNGGWWNRKTEKVAMDYMYGAGILMVSDRVSFQRYYDLSENVLPSWVDVEPPSYDERIEFFIRKTLKSLGAIKPIDVRKYYHHHSVKLGQTTKQIEERLKGLDGVSRFKVEGDKNTHYSLDEDIERLDTLEGDFSFNDVRLLIYFDNMMWNRERVQHLFGFESKLEIYLPQDQRVYGYYHLPVLYGDQLVARIEPKMDRKEKKLIIRGYWTEPGFNETEEYTEKLERNLSTFAAFHKADEIEWLG
;
A
#
# COMPACT_ATOMS: atom_id res chain seq x y z
N MET A 1 0.77 1.16 -32.25
CA MET A 1 0.82 -0.22 -31.71
C MET A 1 -0.42 -0.40 -30.83
N GLU A 2 -1.08 -1.54 -30.91
CA GLU A 2 -2.16 -1.96 -30.03
C GLU A 2 -1.69 -3.24 -29.32
N ILE A 3 -1.90 -3.29 -28.02
CA ILE A 3 -1.49 -4.40 -27.13
C ILE A 3 -2.75 -5.08 -26.62
N SER A 4 -2.74 -6.39 -26.50
CA SER A 4 -3.87 -7.13 -25.92
C SER A 4 -4.06 -6.77 -24.45
N ARG A 5 -5.30 -6.89 -23.98
CA ARG A 5 -5.63 -6.71 -22.55
C ARG A 5 -4.88 -7.73 -21.70
N GLU A 6 -4.66 -8.91 -22.23
CA GLU A 6 -3.93 -10.01 -21.60
C GLU A 6 -2.47 -9.64 -21.36
N SER A 7 -1.73 -9.17 -22.37
CA SER A 7 -0.35 -8.71 -22.21
C SER A 7 -0.23 -7.59 -21.19
N ALA A 8 -1.13 -6.59 -21.24
CA ALA A 8 -1.12 -5.49 -20.28
C ALA A 8 -1.38 -5.97 -18.83
N ARG A 9 -2.25 -6.96 -18.65
CA ARG A 9 -2.54 -7.60 -17.35
C ARG A 9 -1.33 -8.40 -16.85
N ARG A 10 -0.74 -9.23 -17.70
CA ARG A 10 0.44 -10.03 -17.37
C ARG A 10 1.65 -9.17 -17.01
N LEU A 11 1.90 -8.12 -17.76
CA LEU A 11 2.94 -7.15 -17.40
C LEU A 11 2.69 -6.53 -16.01
N MET A 12 1.45 -6.15 -15.69
CA MET A 12 1.13 -5.62 -14.38
C MET A 12 1.45 -6.63 -13.26
N ILE A 13 1.13 -7.91 -13.44
CA ILE A 13 1.42 -8.97 -12.46
C ILE A 13 2.93 -9.13 -12.27
N GLU A 14 3.71 -9.16 -13.36
CA GLU A 14 5.17 -9.21 -13.29
C GLU A 14 5.75 -7.98 -12.58
N LYS A 15 5.32 -6.77 -12.97
CA LYS A 15 5.77 -5.51 -12.37
C LYS A 15 5.34 -5.34 -10.92
N GLN A 16 4.33 -6.05 -10.46
CA GLN A 16 3.96 -6.11 -9.04
C GLN A 16 4.79 -7.11 -8.22
N GLY A 17 5.70 -7.86 -8.87
CA GLY A 17 6.57 -8.83 -8.20
C GLY A 17 5.84 -10.03 -7.59
N ILE A 18 4.71 -10.44 -8.22
CA ILE A 18 3.83 -11.50 -7.70
C ILE A 18 4.19 -12.86 -8.29
N THR A 19 4.83 -12.90 -9.46
CA THR A 19 5.07 -14.11 -10.24
C THR A 19 6.09 -15.05 -9.61
N GLN A 20 7.07 -14.52 -8.88
CA GLN A 20 8.16 -15.31 -8.35
C GLN A 20 8.53 -14.84 -6.94
N PHE A 21 8.69 -15.80 -6.03
CA PHE A 21 9.26 -15.51 -4.73
C PHE A 21 10.79 -15.35 -4.85
N PRO A 22 11.40 -14.43 -4.07
CA PRO A 22 12.84 -14.27 -4.04
C PRO A 22 13.52 -15.54 -3.49
N GLU A 23 14.76 -15.79 -3.90
CA GLU A 23 15.56 -16.92 -3.42
C GLU A 23 15.79 -16.88 -1.90
N SER A 24 15.83 -15.69 -1.32
CA SER A 24 16.00 -15.50 0.12
C SER A 24 15.01 -14.46 0.67
N ASN A 25 14.38 -14.78 1.79
CA ASN A 25 13.44 -13.90 2.48
C ASN A 25 14.12 -13.27 3.72
N ASN A 26 14.85 -12.20 3.50
CA ASN A 26 15.58 -11.47 4.53
C ASN A 26 15.15 -9.99 4.58
N LYS A 27 15.78 -9.19 5.44
CA LYS A 27 15.48 -7.75 5.55
C LYS A 27 15.65 -7.01 4.22
N LYS A 28 16.66 -7.38 3.44
CA LYS A 28 16.92 -6.77 2.13
C LYS A 28 15.75 -7.02 1.18
N SER A 29 15.23 -8.25 1.12
CA SER A 29 14.09 -8.60 0.27
C SER A 29 12.84 -7.77 0.62
N VAL A 30 12.60 -7.51 1.91
CA VAL A 30 11.50 -6.64 2.37
C VAL A 30 11.69 -5.21 1.87
N VAL A 31 12.88 -4.64 2.05
CA VAL A 31 13.18 -3.26 1.62
C VAL A 31 13.13 -3.13 0.10
N ASP A 32 13.71 -4.09 -0.63
CA ASP A 32 13.70 -4.11 -2.10
C ASP A 32 12.27 -4.18 -2.66
N THR A 33 11.41 -5.01 -2.07
CA THR A 33 10.00 -5.11 -2.44
C THR A 33 9.28 -3.77 -2.26
N ILE A 34 9.50 -3.09 -1.11
CA ILE A 34 8.87 -1.79 -0.86
C ILE A 34 9.43 -0.71 -1.79
N ASN A 35 10.73 -0.73 -2.07
CA ASN A 35 11.37 0.15 -3.04
C ASN A 35 10.81 -0.06 -4.44
N HIS A 36 10.64 -1.30 -4.84
CA HIS A 36 10.07 -1.67 -6.14
C HIS A 36 8.62 -1.15 -6.28
N LEU A 37 7.78 -1.43 -5.29
CA LEU A 37 6.40 -0.95 -5.24
C LEU A 37 6.30 0.58 -5.05
N GLY A 38 7.35 1.23 -4.53
CA GLY A 38 7.41 2.65 -4.22
C GLY A 38 6.80 3.04 -2.88
N CYS A 39 5.82 2.30 -2.36
CA CYS A 39 5.30 2.41 -1.01
C CYS A 39 4.46 1.19 -0.63
N LEU A 40 4.33 0.91 0.67
CA LEU A 40 3.57 -0.20 1.23
C LEU A 40 2.51 0.33 2.20
N GLN A 41 1.23 0.13 1.91
CA GLN A 41 0.14 0.68 2.72
C GLN A 41 0.05 0.04 4.11
N ILE A 42 0.00 0.89 5.13
CA ILE A 42 -0.22 0.51 6.53
C ILE A 42 -1.72 0.63 6.83
N ASP A 43 -2.33 -0.47 7.29
CA ASP A 43 -3.71 -0.47 7.73
C ASP A 43 -3.87 -1.10 9.13
N THR A 44 -4.92 -0.66 9.85
CA THR A 44 -5.21 -1.10 11.22
C THR A 44 -6.03 -2.38 11.27
N ILE A 45 -6.70 -2.74 10.17
CA ILE A 45 -7.55 -3.94 10.09
C ILE A 45 -6.68 -5.17 10.22
N SER A 46 -7.04 -6.06 11.12
CA SER A 46 -6.29 -7.27 11.46
C SER A 46 -7.23 -8.46 11.71
N VAL A 47 -8.02 -8.83 10.69
CA VAL A 47 -8.88 -10.02 10.75
C VAL A 47 -8.04 -11.29 10.71
N ILE A 48 -7.09 -11.34 9.82
CA ILE A 48 -6.08 -12.40 9.68
C ILE A 48 -4.76 -11.83 10.17
N GLU A 49 -4.28 -10.81 9.48
CA GLU A 49 -3.10 -10.04 9.78
C GLU A 49 -3.24 -8.63 9.18
N ARG A 50 -2.36 -7.70 9.54
CA ARG A 50 -2.37 -6.35 8.97
C ARG A 50 -1.96 -6.35 7.51
N ALA A 51 -2.56 -5.44 6.75
CA ALA A 51 -2.41 -5.34 5.31
C ALA A 51 -0.95 -5.36 4.82
N HIS A 52 -0.05 -4.60 5.43
CA HIS A 52 1.35 -4.52 5.00
C HIS A 52 2.08 -5.87 5.10
N TYR A 53 1.78 -6.69 6.10
CA TYR A 53 2.37 -8.03 6.19
C TYR A 53 1.81 -8.97 5.12
N LEU A 54 0.52 -8.85 4.78
CA LEU A 54 -0.12 -9.68 3.75
C LEU A 54 0.32 -9.28 2.34
N THR A 55 0.48 -7.97 2.07
CA THR A 55 1.04 -7.48 0.79
C THR A 55 2.47 -7.97 0.56
N LEU A 56 3.30 -8.00 1.61
CA LEU A 56 4.64 -8.58 1.53
C LEU A 56 4.59 -10.11 1.37
N TRP A 57 3.68 -10.79 2.08
CA TRP A 57 3.54 -12.24 1.98
C TRP A 57 3.20 -12.70 0.55
N SER A 58 2.31 -11.99 -0.15
CA SER A 58 1.96 -12.33 -1.55
C SER A 58 3.16 -12.27 -2.52
N ARG A 59 4.26 -11.60 -2.13
CA ARG A 59 5.47 -11.40 -2.93
C ARG A 59 6.69 -12.15 -2.41
N LEU A 60 6.76 -12.36 -1.11
CA LEU A 60 7.91 -13.00 -0.45
C LEU A 60 7.61 -14.43 -0.01
N GLY A 61 6.33 -14.85 0.04
CA GLY A 61 5.95 -16.06 0.75
C GLY A 61 6.17 -15.91 2.25
N SER A 62 6.56 -16.99 2.93
CA SER A 62 6.85 -16.94 4.36
C SER A 62 8.14 -16.18 4.65
N TYR A 63 8.04 -15.16 5.50
CA TYR A 63 9.15 -14.32 5.95
C TYR A 63 9.00 -13.94 7.42
N ASP A 64 10.06 -13.49 8.07
CA ASP A 64 9.95 -12.97 9.43
C ASP A 64 9.40 -11.53 9.40
N LYS A 65 8.22 -11.32 10.00
CA LYS A 65 7.55 -10.01 10.07
C LYS A 65 8.39 -8.94 10.78
N ASN A 66 9.27 -9.36 11.70
CA ASN A 66 10.18 -8.45 12.37
C ASN A 66 11.15 -7.75 11.38
N TYR A 67 11.43 -8.34 10.21
CA TYR A 67 12.27 -7.70 9.20
C TYR A 67 11.71 -6.35 8.73
N LEU A 68 10.39 -6.21 8.64
CA LEU A 68 9.77 -4.93 8.29
C LEU A 68 9.96 -3.90 9.41
N ASP A 69 9.61 -4.26 10.65
CA ASP A 69 9.69 -3.36 11.79
C ASP A 69 11.14 -2.96 12.08
N GLU A 70 12.06 -3.90 12.00
CA GLU A 70 13.48 -3.61 12.16
C GLU A 70 14.03 -2.72 11.04
N SER A 71 13.67 -2.99 9.78
CA SER A 71 14.08 -2.15 8.65
C SER A 71 13.56 -0.72 8.76
N ALA A 72 12.36 -0.54 9.33
CA ALA A 72 11.76 0.78 9.52
C ALA A 72 12.34 1.52 10.73
N TYR A 73 12.35 0.88 11.91
CA TYR A 73 12.60 1.62 13.15
C TYR A 73 14.02 1.47 13.69
N LYS A 74 14.72 0.35 13.41
CA LYS A 74 16.10 0.13 13.86
C LYS A 74 17.12 0.47 12.77
N ASP A 75 16.99 -0.18 11.60
CA ASP A 75 17.97 -0.05 10.51
C ASP A 75 17.79 1.25 9.70
N LYS A 76 16.68 1.96 9.93
CA LYS A 76 16.34 3.25 9.28
C LYS A 76 16.43 3.17 7.75
N LYS A 77 15.90 2.11 7.15
CA LYS A 77 15.77 1.95 5.69
C LYS A 77 14.43 2.47 5.17
N LEU A 78 13.42 2.46 6.03
CA LEU A 78 12.05 2.84 5.73
C LEU A 78 11.56 3.87 6.76
N PHE A 79 10.64 4.73 6.34
CA PHE A 79 9.91 5.63 7.24
C PHE A 79 8.41 5.57 6.92
N GLU A 80 7.58 5.97 7.88
CA GLU A 80 6.16 6.11 7.66
C GLU A 80 5.84 7.50 7.12
N TYR A 81 5.04 7.56 6.04
CA TYR A 81 4.48 8.83 5.57
C TYR A 81 3.23 8.63 4.69
N TRP A 82 2.64 9.73 4.29
CA TRP A 82 1.48 9.76 3.39
C TRP A 82 1.93 9.61 1.94
N ALA A 83 1.63 8.47 1.31
CA ALA A 83 1.82 8.19 -0.10
C ALA A 83 0.48 7.87 -0.77
N HIS A 84 0.11 6.61 -1.00
CA HIS A 84 -1.29 6.26 -1.35
C HIS A 84 -2.23 6.57 -0.17
N ALA A 85 -1.87 6.07 0.98
CA ALA A 85 -2.47 6.31 2.29
C ALA A 85 -1.33 6.51 3.31
N ALA A 86 -1.49 6.09 4.57
CA ALA A 86 -0.36 5.88 5.46
C ALA A 86 0.46 4.69 4.95
N CYS A 87 1.74 4.89 4.66
CA CYS A 87 2.60 3.90 4.03
C CYS A 87 3.99 3.85 4.68
N PHE A 88 4.64 2.69 4.58
CA PHE A 88 6.09 2.62 4.62
C PHE A 88 6.66 3.07 3.28
N VAL A 89 7.67 3.91 3.32
CA VAL A 89 8.39 4.47 2.16
C VAL A 89 9.89 4.38 2.43
N SER A 90 10.71 4.15 1.40
CA SER A 90 12.16 4.18 1.55
C SER A 90 12.68 5.57 1.90
N TYR A 91 13.68 5.65 2.76
CA TYR A 91 14.42 6.90 3.01
C TYR A 91 15.13 7.43 1.75
N ASP A 92 15.48 6.58 0.78
CA ASP A 92 16.02 7.01 -0.52
C ASP A 92 15.04 7.91 -1.31
N HIS A 93 13.76 7.85 -0.96
CA HIS A 93 12.71 8.66 -1.57
C HIS A 93 12.29 9.86 -0.71
N TYR A 94 12.90 10.09 0.44
CA TYR A 94 12.47 11.09 1.42
C TYR A 94 12.33 12.50 0.82
N ARG A 95 13.32 12.95 0.05
CA ARG A 95 13.34 14.27 -0.55
C ARG A 95 12.12 14.59 -1.43
N PHE A 96 11.54 13.58 -2.08
CA PHE A 96 10.37 13.76 -2.95
C PHE A 96 9.07 14.04 -2.18
N TYR A 97 9.07 13.82 -0.86
CA TYR A 97 7.95 14.10 0.03
C TYR A 97 8.07 15.47 0.73
N LEU A 98 9.23 16.12 0.70
CA LEU A 98 9.48 17.41 1.36
C LEU A 98 8.51 18.50 0.92
N HIS A 99 8.15 18.56 -0.37
CA HIS A 99 7.15 19.51 -0.84
C HIS A 99 5.77 19.30 -0.16
N ALA A 100 5.36 18.05 0.01
CA ALA A 100 4.09 17.74 0.67
C ALA A 100 4.14 18.07 2.18
N MET A 101 5.28 17.90 2.82
CA MET A 101 5.52 18.31 4.21
C MET A 101 5.42 19.81 4.35
N LYS A 102 6.12 20.57 3.51
CA LYS A 102 6.12 22.04 3.50
C LYS A 102 4.71 22.62 3.30
N VAL A 103 3.97 22.13 2.30
CA VAL A 103 2.58 22.60 2.09
C VAL A 103 1.69 22.31 3.30
N ARG A 104 1.87 21.16 3.97
CA ARG A 104 1.10 20.86 5.19
C ARG A 104 1.54 21.69 6.38
N GLU A 105 2.81 22.03 6.48
CA GLU A 105 3.33 22.93 7.52
C GLU A 105 2.72 24.32 7.39
N GLU A 106 2.71 24.90 6.18
CA GLU A 106 2.09 26.18 5.89
C GLU A 106 0.59 26.22 6.22
N GLU A 107 -0.13 25.10 5.97
CA GLU A 107 -1.56 24.99 6.24
C GLU A 107 -1.89 24.57 7.69
N MET A 108 -0.91 24.09 8.46
CA MET A 108 -1.11 23.37 9.73
C MET A 108 -1.88 24.15 10.77
N LYS A 109 -1.45 25.36 11.10
CA LYS A 109 -2.06 26.18 12.16
C LYS A 109 -3.52 26.49 11.86
N VAL A 110 -3.80 26.94 10.63
CA VAL A 110 -5.17 27.26 10.20
C VAL A 110 -6.07 26.03 10.23
N ARG A 111 -5.59 24.91 9.71
CA ARG A 111 -6.36 23.67 9.70
C ARG A 111 -6.58 23.10 11.09
N PHE A 112 -5.59 23.21 11.98
CA PHE A 112 -5.70 22.77 13.36
C PHE A 112 -6.81 23.51 14.10
N VAL A 113 -6.77 24.86 14.07
CA VAL A 113 -7.80 25.71 14.69
C VAL A 113 -9.18 25.40 14.10
N LYS A 114 -9.31 25.34 12.78
CA LYS A 114 -10.57 25.01 12.10
C LYS A 114 -11.15 23.67 12.54
N ARG A 115 -10.29 22.66 12.77
CA ARG A 115 -10.74 21.30 13.11
C ARG A 115 -11.06 21.11 14.58
N THR A 116 -10.28 21.73 15.46
CA THR A 116 -10.35 21.49 16.91
C THR A 116 -11.12 22.56 17.65
N GLY A 117 -11.23 23.78 17.09
CA GLY A 117 -11.71 24.96 17.79
C GLY A 117 -10.78 25.40 18.94
N LYS A 118 -9.54 24.90 18.97
CA LYS A 118 -8.54 25.17 20.01
C LYS A 118 -7.45 26.09 19.49
N ASP A 119 -6.76 26.77 20.44
CA ASP A 119 -5.63 27.62 20.14
C ASP A 119 -4.43 26.83 19.59
N VAL A 120 -3.61 27.51 18.81
CA VAL A 120 -2.35 26.96 18.26
C VAL A 120 -1.32 26.63 19.34
N GLU A 121 -1.41 27.22 20.52
CA GLU A 121 -0.53 26.93 21.67
C GLU A 121 -0.49 25.44 22.03
N VAL A 122 -1.54 24.68 21.74
CA VAL A 122 -1.55 23.22 21.93
C VAL A 122 -0.48 22.53 21.09
N LEU A 123 -0.21 23.03 19.90
CA LEU A 123 0.86 22.49 19.03
C LEU A 123 2.22 22.69 19.73
N ASP A 124 2.47 23.89 20.28
CA ASP A 124 3.71 24.21 20.94
C ASP A 124 3.89 23.42 22.25
N GLN A 125 2.80 23.21 23.00
CA GLN A 125 2.80 22.38 24.21
C GLN A 125 3.12 20.91 23.91
N VAL A 126 2.52 20.32 22.86
CA VAL A 126 2.80 18.94 22.46
C VAL A 126 4.24 18.82 21.99
N LEU A 127 4.72 19.78 21.19
CA LEU A 127 6.09 19.78 20.69
C LEU A 127 7.11 19.91 21.83
N ALA A 128 6.87 20.80 22.80
CA ALA A 128 7.73 20.98 23.97
C ALA A 128 7.81 19.71 24.83
N ARG A 129 6.68 19.00 25.01
CA ARG A 129 6.70 17.72 25.73
C ARG A 129 7.54 16.68 25.02
N ILE A 130 7.33 16.48 23.70
CA ILE A 130 8.11 15.50 22.93
C ILE A 130 9.61 15.86 22.97
N LYS A 131 9.96 17.15 22.90
CA LYS A 131 11.34 17.62 22.99
C LYS A 131 11.99 17.32 24.35
N ASN A 132 11.23 17.42 25.43
CA ASN A 132 11.77 17.26 26.79
C ASN A 132 11.72 15.82 27.30
N GLU A 133 10.69 15.05 26.90
CA GLU A 133 10.41 13.70 27.42
C GLU A 133 10.89 12.58 26.47
N GLY A 134 11.16 12.91 25.20
CA GLY A 134 11.49 11.97 24.15
C GLY A 134 10.27 11.49 23.38
N PRO A 135 10.33 10.32 22.70
CA PRO A 135 9.24 9.81 21.89
C PRO A 135 7.96 9.58 22.69
N LEU A 136 6.85 10.18 22.26
CA LEU A 136 5.54 10.07 22.91
C LEU A 136 4.47 9.55 21.94
N CYS A 137 3.49 8.85 22.51
CA CYS A 137 2.29 8.43 21.80
C CYS A 137 1.04 9.20 22.30
N SER A 138 -0.10 9.03 21.62
CA SER A 138 -1.32 9.75 22.00
C SER A 138 -1.85 9.41 23.39
N LYS A 139 -1.47 8.27 23.98
CA LYS A 139 -1.88 7.89 25.33
C LYS A 139 -1.13 8.66 26.40
N ASP A 140 0.10 9.12 26.14
CA ASP A 140 0.92 9.86 27.11
C ASP A 140 0.34 11.26 27.39
N PHE A 141 -0.61 11.71 26.59
CA PHE A 141 -1.36 12.95 26.77
C PHE A 141 -2.72 12.75 27.46
N GLU A 142 -2.94 11.58 28.11
CA GLU A 142 -4.20 11.31 28.80
C GLU A 142 -4.31 12.04 30.14
N GLY A 143 -5.22 13.03 30.20
CA GLY A 143 -5.78 13.55 31.44
C GLY A 143 -7.07 12.80 31.82
N PRO A 144 -7.68 13.08 33.01
CA PRO A 144 -8.91 12.44 33.47
C PRO A 144 -10.02 12.62 32.41
N LYS A 145 -10.71 11.52 32.10
CA LYS A 145 -11.80 11.47 31.12
C LYS A 145 -12.90 12.46 31.50
N LYS A 146 -12.96 13.62 30.86
CA LYS A 146 -14.17 14.44 30.85
C LYS A 146 -15.14 13.82 29.84
N ASN A 147 -16.38 13.57 30.28
CA ASN A 147 -17.50 13.02 29.52
C ASN A 147 -17.56 13.55 28.09
N GLY A 148 -17.32 12.70 27.11
CA GLY A 148 -17.40 13.07 25.71
C GLY A 148 -17.44 11.85 24.81
N GLY A 149 -18.40 11.83 23.88
CA GLY A 149 -18.70 10.70 23.01
C GLY A 149 -17.55 10.25 22.10
N TRP A 150 -17.75 9.15 21.43
CA TRP A 150 -16.85 8.41 20.54
C TRP A 150 -16.09 9.23 19.48
N TRP A 151 -16.52 10.48 19.25
CA TRP A 151 -16.00 11.40 18.23
C TRP A 151 -15.01 12.47 18.75
N ASN A 152 -14.78 12.57 20.06
CA ASN A 152 -13.75 13.48 20.58
C ASN A 152 -12.37 12.86 20.42
N ARG A 153 -11.80 13.01 19.22
CA ARG A 153 -10.35 12.83 19.06
C ARG A 153 -9.68 13.85 19.95
N LYS A 154 -8.81 13.38 20.84
CA LYS A 154 -8.03 14.25 21.72
C LYS A 154 -7.32 15.29 20.88
N THR A 155 -7.34 16.51 21.33
CA THR A 155 -6.73 17.66 20.66
C THR A 155 -5.25 17.40 20.38
N GLU A 156 -4.56 16.81 21.35
CA GLU A 156 -3.13 16.48 21.27
C GLU A 156 -2.83 15.43 20.18
N LYS A 157 -3.70 14.44 20.02
CA LYS A 157 -3.57 13.50 18.90
C LYS A 157 -3.71 14.18 17.54
N VAL A 158 -4.65 15.13 17.44
CA VAL A 158 -4.81 15.91 16.21
C VAL A 158 -3.58 16.78 15.98
N ALA A 159 -2.99 17.37 17.03
CA ALA A 159 -1.76 18.14 16.96
C ALA A 159 -0.59 17.27 16.42
N MET A 160 -0.39 16.09 16.97
CA MET A 160 0.63 15.15 16.49
C MET A 160 0.40 14.72 15.04
N ASP A 161 -0.85 14.41 14.64
CA ASP A 161 -1.19 14.04 13.27
C ASP A 161 -0.87 15.18 12.27
N TYR A 162 -1.09 16.45 12.65
CA TYR A 162 -0.74 17.61 11.81
C TYR A 162 0.77 17.84 11.75
N MET A 163 1.47 17.78 12.88
CA MET A 163 2.94 17.95 12.92
C MET A 163 3.67 16.80 12.20
N TYR A 164 3.16 15.58 12.29
CA TYR A 164 3.63 14.44 11.49
C TYR A 164 3.42 14.69 9.99
N GLY A 165 2.24 15.17 9.60
CA GLY A 165 1.98 15.54 8.20
C GLY A 165 2.90 16.66 7.69
N ALA A 166 3.28 17.59 8.55
CA ALA A 166 4.19 18.70 8.28
C ALA A 166 5.67 18.29 8.27
N GLY A 167 6.00 17.04 8.65
CA GLY A 167 7.38 16.58 8.77
C GLY A 167 8.13 17.15 9.97
N ILE A 168 7.44 17.80 10.91
CA ILE A 168 8.02 18.28 12.19
C ILE A 168 8.26 17.09 13.12
N LEU A 169 7.31 16.16 13.13
CA LEU A 169 7.40 14.89 13.84
C LEU A 169 7.51 13.74 12.84
N MET A 170 8.23 12.70 13.23
CA MET A 170 8.27 11.42 12.52
C MET A 170 7.88 10.29 13.48
N VAL A 171 7.45 9.16 12.92
CA VAL A 171 7.23 7.94 13.70
C VAL A 171 8.58 7.30 13.98
N SER A 172 8.99 7.28 15.25
CA SER A 172 10.24 6.70 15.69
C SER A 172 10.14 5.19 15.98
N ASP A 173 8.94 4.73 16.39
CA ASP A 173 8.66 3.33 16.71
C ASP A 173 7.15 3.04 16.73
N ARG A 174 6.79 1.75 16.76
CA ARG A 174 5.44 1.26 17.07
C ARG A 174 5.47 0.21 18.18
N VAL A 175 4.75 0.48 19.26
CA VAL A 175 4.51 -0.50 20.31
C VAL A 175 3.05 -0.92 20.33
N SER A 176 2.76 -2.20 20.19
CA SER A 176 1.40 -2.72 20.03
C SER A 176 0.60 -1.95 18.96
N PHE A 177 1.26 -1.65 17.86
CA PHE A 177 0.76 -0.84 16.74
C PHE A 177 0.47 0.64 17.04
N GLN A 178 0.68 1.10 18.25
CA GLN A 178 0.62 2.51 18.63
C GLN A 178 1.85 3.23 18.10
N ARG A 179 1.66 4.33 17.36
CA ARG A 179 2.76 5.21 16.90
C ARG A 179 3.36 5.97 18.07
N TYR A 180 4.69 5.94 18.14
CA TYR A 180 5.48 6.85 18.95
C TYR A 180 6.10 7.89 18.04
N TYR A 181 5.92 9.15 18.38
CA TYR A 181 6.40 10.28 17.58
C TYR A 181 7.57 10.94 18.30
N ASP A 182 8.60 11.26 17.52
CA ASP A 182 9.72 12.06 17.96
C ASP A 182 9.99 13.19 16.97
N LEU A 183 10.85 14.13 17.34
CA LEU A 183 11.31 15.21 16.45
C LEU A 183 11.96 14.60 15.21
N SER A 184 11.70 15.19 14.04
CA SER A 184 12.28 14.69 12.79
C SER A 184 13.81 14.68 12.83
N GLU A 185 14.44 15.66 13.50
CA GLU A 185 15.89 15.72 13.68
C GLU A 185 16.48 14.54 14.47
N ASN A 186 15.69 13.89 15.35
CA ASN A 186 16.10 12.71 16.12
C ASN A 186 15.89 11.40 15.35
N VAL A 187 14.91 11.37 14.43
CA VAL A 187 14.52 10.15 13.70
C VAL A 187 15.23 10.03 12.37
N LEU A 188 15.40 11.15 11.65
CA LEU A 188 15.97 11.20 10.32
C LEU A 188 17.48 10.87 10.35
N PRO A 189 17.92 9.83 9.62
CA PRO A 189 19.34 9.53 9.54
C PRO A 189 20.13 10.62 8.82
N SER A 190 21.35 10.89 9.27
CA SER A 190 22.22 11.93 8.68
C SER A 190 22.64 11.69 7.23
N TRP A 191 22.51 10.46 6.73
CA TRP A 191 22.83 10.12 5.34
C TRP A 191 21.68 10.35 4.36
N VAL A 192 20.48 10.68 4.85
CA VAL A 192 19.31 10.89 4.01
C VAL A 192 19.44 12.23 3.26
N ASP A 193 19.22 12.17 1.95
CA ASP A 193 19.16 13.39 1.14
C ASP A 193 17.91 14.21 1.49
N VAL A 194 18.15 15.42 2.00
CA VAL A 194 17.12 16.40 2.38
C VAL A 194 17.07 17.60 1.42
N GLU A 195 17.84 17.59 0.33
CA GLU A 195 17.76 18.63 -0.69
C GLU A 195 16.45 18.50 -1.46
N PRO A 196 15.58 19.52 -1.43
CA PRO A 196 14.32 19.47 -2.16
C PRO A 196 14.56 19.30 -3.66
N PRO A 197 13.93 18.34 -4.33
CA PRO A 197 14.02 18.21 -5.77
C PRO A 197 13.33 19.41 -6.46
N SER A 198 13.72 19.68 -7.70
CA SER A 198 12.96 20.59 -8.54
C SER A 198 11.53 20.09 -8.71
N TYR A 199 10.62 21.00 -9.09
CA TYR A 199 9.22 20.62 -9.33
C TYR A 199 9.11 19.51 -10.40
N ASP A 200 9.88 19.63 -11.49
CA ASP A 200 9.84 18.68 -12.60
C ASP A 200 10.43 17.32 -12.20
N GLU A 201 11.57 17.31 -11.52
CA GLU A 201 12.20 16.09 -10.99
C GLU A 201 11.25 15.34 -10.05
N ARG A 202 10.53 16.06 -9.19
CA ARG A 202 9.55 15.46 -8.27
C ARG A 202 8.39 14.81 -9.01
N ILE A 203 7.81 15.47 -10.03
CA ILE A 203 6.70 14.91 -10.79
C ILE A 203 7.16 13.72 -11.61
N GLU A 204 8.32 13.81 -12.24
CA GLU A 204 8.92 12.70 -12.99
C GLU A 204 9.16 11.49 -12.10
N PHE A 205 9.66 11.67 -10.87
CA PHE A 205 9.84 10.59 -9.91
C PHE A 205 8.54 9.81 -9.69
N PHE A 206 7.41 10.47 -9.40
CA PHE A 206 6.15 9.79 -9.17
C PHE A 206 5.59 9.11 -10.44
N ILE A 207 5.79 9.70 -11.61
CA ILE A 207 5.44 9.10 -12.90
C ILE A 207 6.24 7.80 -13.11
N ARG A 208 7.58 7.88 -13.04
CA ARG A 208 8.47 6.72 -13.26
C ARG A 208 8.25 5.60 -12.24
N LYS A 209 8.02 5.94 -10.98
CA LYS A 209 7.66 4.94 -9.96
C LYS A 209 6.35 4.24 -10.27
N THR A 210 5.35 4.97 -10.76
CA THR A 210 4.06 4.36 -11.17
C THR A 210 4.24 3.43 -12.37
N LEU A 211 5.03 3.86 -13.39
CA LEU A 211 5.38 3.04 -14.55
C LEU A 211 6.08 1.74 -14.12
N LYS A 212 7.12 1.86 -13.28
CA LYS A 212 7.87 0.71 -12.76
C LYS A 212 7.02 -0.28 -11.98
N SER A 213 6.04 0.22 -11.23
CA SER A 213 5.18 -0.63 -10.39
C SER A 213 4.00 -1.25 -11.13
N LEU A 214 3.45 -0.56 -12.15
CA LEU A 214 2.22 -0.98 -12.83
C LEU A 214 2.43 -1.42 -14.29
N GLY A 215 3.61 -1.18 -14.88
CA GLY A 215 3.89 -1.45 -16.28
C GLY A 215 3.10 -0.52 -17.20
N ALA A 216 2.08 -1.03 -17.87
CA ALA A 216 1.21 -0.25 -18.76
C ALA A 216 0.23 0.63 -17.97
N ILE A 217 0.34 1.98 -18.05
CA ILE A 217 -0.48 2.90 -17.25
C ILE A 217 -1.23 3.93 -18.10
N LYS A 218 -2.33 4.42 -17.57
CA LYS A 218 -2.99 5.66 -18.02
C LYS A 218 -2.54 6.85 -17.18
N PRO A 219 -2.62 8.10 -17.67
CA PRO A 219 -2.22 9.28 -16.90
C PRO A 219 -2.93 9.40 -15.53
N ILE A 220 -4.16 8.93 -15.42
CA ILE A 220 -4.91 8.92 -14.17
C ILE A 220 -4.30 7.96 -13.12
N ASP A 221 -3.61 6.91 -13.55
CA ASP A 221 -3.03 5.92 -12.64
C ASP A 221 -1.95 6.53 -11.75
N VAL A 222 -1.16 7.50 -12.26
CA VAL A 222 -0.19 8.24 -11.44
C VAL A 222 -0.87 8.94 -10.26
N ARG A 223 -2.02 9.56 -10.51
CA ARG A 223 -2.78 10.27 -9.48
C ARG A 223 -3.51 9.36 -8.50
N LYS A 224 -3.82 8.14 -8.91
CA LYS A 224 -4.47 7.13 -8.08
C LYS A 224 -3.46 6.31 -7.29
N TYR A 225 -2.32 5.98 -7.88
CA TYR A 225 -1.29 5.17 -7.23
C TYR A 225 -0.65 5.92 -6.05
N TYR A 226 -0.14 7.12 -6.30
CA TYR A 226 0.24 8.05 -5.25
C TYR A 226 -0.91 9.02 -5.04
N HIS A 227 -1.78 8.74 -4.11
CA HIS A 227 -2.98 9.56 -3.93
C HIS A 227 -2.63 11.07 -3.96
N HIS A 228 -3.06 11.76 -5.01
CA HIS A 228 -2.55 13.08 -5.39
C HIS A 228 -2.69 14.15 -4.29
N HIS A 229 -3.65 13.99 -3.36
CA HIS A 229 -3.75 14.85 -2.18
C HIS A 229 -2.73 14.48 -1.10
N SER A 230 -2.33 13.20 -1.02
CA SER A 230 -1.35 12.73 -0.03
C SER A 230 0.05 13.24 -0.35
N VAL A 231 0.48 13.11 -1.60
CA VAL A 231 1.81 13.58 -2.05
C VAL A 231 1.82 15.03 -2.54
N LYS A 232 0.66 15.74 -2.50
CA LYS A 232 0.52 17.11 -3.03
C LYS A 232 1.07 17.24 -4.44
N LEU A 233 0.66 16.31 -5.33
CA LEU A 233 1.20 16.20 -6.68
C LEU A 233 1.03 17.49 -7.49
N GLY A 234 -0.10 18.20 -7.31
CA GLY A 234 -0.34 19.51 -7.96
C GLY A 234 -0.53 19.43 -9.48
N GLN A 235 -0.84 18.22 -10.03
CA GLN A 235 -1.01 17.98 -11.45
C GLN A 235 -2.41 17.46 -11.77
N THR A 236 -3.03 17.96 -12.83
CA THR A 236 -4.21 17.37 -13.44
C THR A 236 -3.85 16.15 -14.29
N THR A 237 -4.82 15.31 -14.62
CA THR A 237 -4.60 14.17 -15.52
C THR A 237 -4.05 14.59 -16.88
N LYS A 238 -4.54 15.72 -17.43
CA LYS A 238 -4.06 16.27 -18.70
C LYS A 238 -2.60 16.69 -18.62
N GLN A 239 -2.19 17.35 -17.53
CA GLN A 239 -0.78 17.74 -17.32
C GLN A 239 0.15 16.53 -17.17
N ILE A 240 -0.31 15.48 -16.47
CA ILE A 240 0.43 14.21 -16.42
C ILE A 240 0.57 13.59 -17.82
N GLU A 241 -0.49 13.63 -18.62
CA GLU A 241 -0.44 13.11 -20.00
C GLU A 241 0.58 13.87 -20.86
N GLU A 242 0.61 15.20 -20.79
CA GLU A 242 1.60 16.00 -21.53
C GLU A 242 3.03 15.67 -21.10
N ARG A 243 3.25 15.45 -19.81
CA ARG A 243 4.57 15.01 -19.31
C ARG A 243 4.94 13.62 -19.82
N LEU A 244 4.02 12.65 -19.77
CA LEU A 244 4.25 11.30 -20.29
C LEU A 244 4.61 11.29 -21.79
N LYS A 245 4.01 12.19 -22.59
CA LYS A 245 4.34 12.34 -24.02
C LYS A 245 5.76 12.86 -24.29
N GLY A 246 6.29 13.66 -23.39
CA GLY A 246 7.62 14.27 -23.51
C GLY A 246 8.70 13.61 -22.67
N LEU A 247 8.37 12.49 -21.98
CA LEU A 247 9.32 11.85 -21.08
C LEU A 247 10.17 10.83 -21.83
N ASP A 248 11.50 11.00 -21.78
CA ASP A 248 12.46 10.10 -22.40
C ASP A 248 12.34 8.69 -21.83
N GLY A 249 12.44 7.67 -22.69
CA GLY A 249 12.35 6.27 -22.30
C GLY A 249 10.91 5.81 -22.00
N VAL A 250 9.89 6.51 -22.52
CA VAL A 250 8.47 6.16 -22.34
C VAL A 250 7.75 6.11 -23.69
N SER A 251 7.23 4.94 -24.01
CA SER A 251 6.43 4.71 -25.20
C SER A 251 4.94 4.75 -24.93
N ARG A 252 4.16 5.08 -25.97
CA ARG A 252 2.69 5.13 -25.94
C ARG A 252 2.06 4.10 -26.88
N PHE A 253 0.92 3.55 -26.46
CA PHE A 253 0.19 2.54 -27.23
C PHE A 253 -1.30 2.51 -26.83
N LYS A 254 -2.09 1.68 -27.50
CA LYS A 254 -3.46 1.36 -27.14
C LYS A 254 -3.50 -0.01 -26.49
N VAL A 255 -4.43 -0.19 -25.56
CA VAL A 255 -4.78 -1.51 -25.01
C VAL A 255 -6.17 -1.86 -25.53
N GLU A 256 -6.32 -3.09 -25.97
CA GLU A 256 -7.57 -3.64 -26.49
C GLU A 256 -8.75 -3.32 -25.57
N GLY A 257 -9.81 -2.77 -26.16
CA GLY A 257 -11.04 -2.41 -25.43
C GLY A 257 -10.92 -1.17 -24.54
N ASP A 258 -9.79 -0.42 -24.56
CA ASP A 258 -9.66 0.89 -23.88
C ASP A 258 -9.47 2.03 -24.86
N LYS A 259 -10.33 3.05 -24.74
CA LYS A 259 -10.24 4.27 -25.57
C LYS A 259 -9.05 5.15 -25.23
N ASN A 260 -8.50 5.01 -24.04
CA ASN A 260 -7.43 5.84 -23.54
C ASN A 260 -6.08 5.40 -24.10
N THR A 261 -5.13 6.32 -24.14
CA THR A 261 -3.73 6.02 -24.42
C THR A 261 -3.06 5.47 -23.15
N HIS A 262 -2.30 4.40 -23.33
CA HIS A 262 -1.45 3.82 -22.30
C HIS A 262 0.01 4.18 -22.55
N TYR A 263 0.79 4.14 -21.50
CA TYR A 263 2.22 4.46 -21.47
C TYR A 263 2.96 3.38 -20.70
N SER A 264 4.15 3.01 -21.16
CA SER A 264 5.07 2.10 -20.49
C SER A 264 6.50 2.58 -20.66
N LEU A 265 7.41 2.06 -19.84
CA LEU A 265 8.83 2.25 -20.10
C LEU A 265 9.23 1.53 -21.39
N ASP A 266 10.17 2.08 -22.14
CA ASP A 266 10.64 1.48 -23.40
C ASP A 266 11.18 0.04 -23.18
N GLU A 267 11.84 -0.19 -22.05
CA GLU A 267 12.32 -1.51 -21.65
C GLU A 267 11.21 -2.57 -21.49
N ASP A 268 9.97 -2.17 -21.27
CA ASP A 268 8.82 -3.04 -21.08
C ASP A 268 8.06 -3.34 -22.39
N ILE A 269 8.36 -2.63 -23.48
CA ILE A 269 7.63 -2.77 -24.74
C ILE A 269 7.86 -4.14 -25.39
N GLU A 270 9.12 -4.58 -25.45
CA GLU A 270 9.46 -5.91 -25.97
C GLU A 270 8.78 -7.02 -25.14
N ARG A 271 8.73 -6.81 -23.81
CA ARG A 271 8.05 -7.75 -22.90
C ARG A 271 6.55 -7.80 -23.15
N LEU A 272 5.90 -6.66 -23.39
CA LEU A 272 4.47 -6.61 -23.75
C LEU A 272 4.14 -7.45 -24.98
N ASP A 273 5.00 -7.40 -26.01
CA ASP A 273 4.78 -8.14 -27.25
C ASP A 273 4.93 -9.67 -27.06
N THR A 274 5.77 -10.12 -26.12
CA THR A 274 6.03 -11.54 -25.87
C THR A 274 5.08 -12.19 -24.86
N LEU A 275 4.44 -11.39 -24.00
CA LEU A 275 3.65 -11.88 -22.86
C LEU A 275 2.43 -12.72 -23.22
N GLU A 276 1.90 -12.67 -24.46
CA GLU A 276 0.81 -13.56 -24.88
C GLU A 276 1.26 -15.02 -24.91
N GLY A 277 2.49 -15.30 -25.38
CA GLY A 277 3.04 -16.64 -25.52
C GLY A 277 4.01 -17.08 -24.43
N ASP A 278 4.57 -16.13 -23.67
CA ASP A 278 5.67 -16.37 -22.72
C ASP A 278 5.31 -15.86 -21.31
N PHE A 279 4.18 -16.29 -20.79
CA PHE A 279 3.79 -16.03 -19.40
C PHE A 279 3.76 -17.35 -18.64
N SER A 280 4.77 -17.57 -17.80
CA SER A 280 5.01 -18.85 -17.13
C SER A 280 4.38 -18.94 -15.74
N PHE A 281 3.89 -17.83 -15.17
CA PHE A 281 3.28 -17.86 -13.84
C PHE A 281 1.96 -18.62 -13.87
N ASN A 282 1.95 -19.80 -13.23
CA ASN A 282 0.79 -20.67 -13.09
C ASN A 282 0.70 -21.16 -11.64
N ASP A 283 0.47 -20.24 -10.71
CA ASP A 283 0.34 -20.54 -9.28
C ASP A 283 -0.74 -19.65 -8.66
N VAL A 284 -1.09 -19.93 -7.39
CA VAL A 284 -2.09 -19.16 -6.63
C VAL A 284 -1.40 -18.10 -5.78
N ARG A 285 -2.01 -16.90 -5.73
CA ARG A 285 -1.68 -15.85 -4.76
C ARG A 285 -2.95 -15.31 -4.11
N LEU A 286 -2.94 -15.21 -2.80
CA LEU A 286 -3.98 -14.48 -2.05
C LEU A 286 -3.59 -13.01 -2.01
N LEU A 287 -4.48 -12.14 -2.49
CA LEU A 287 -4.29 -10.70 -2.49
C LEU A 287 -5.20 -10.05 -1.44
N ILE A 288 -4.97 -8.79 -1.15
CA ILE A 288 -5.83 -7.99 -0.27
C ILE A 288 -6.24 -6.69 -0.99
N TYR A 289 -7.34 -6.09 -0.57
CA TYR A 289 -7.82 -4.84 -1.19
C TYR A 289 -6.93 -3.63 -0.91
N PHE A 290 -6.01 -3.72 0.06
CA PHE A 290 -4.99 -2.70 0.36
C PHE A 290 -3.68 -2.95 -0.38
N ASP A 291 -3.62 -3.98 -1.22
CA ASP A 291 -2.48 -4.28 -2.08
C ASP A 291 -2.35 -3.26 -3.22
N ASN A 292 -1.11 -2.91 -3.56
CA ASN A 292 -0.79 -1.96 -4.62
C ASN A 292 -1.46 -2.30 -5.96
N MET A 293 -1.59 -3.58 -6.27
CA MET A 293 -2.28 -4.06 -7.46
C MET A 293 -3.78 -3.73 -7.45
N MET A 294 -4.41 -3.71 -6.27
CA MET A 294 -5.86 -3.62 -6.08
C MET A 294 -6.38 -2.18 -5.89
N TRP A 295 -5.53 -1.18 -5.68
CA TRP A 295 -5.95 0.18 -5.32
C TRP A 295 -6.81 0.88 -6.36
N ASN A 296 -6.54 0.68 -7.66
CA ASN A 296 -7.33 1.27 -8.73
C ASN A 296 -8.38 0.27 -9.21
N ARG A 297 -9.58 0.32 -8.62
CA ARG A 297 -10.69 -0.60 -8.92
C ARG A 297 -11.10 -0.60 -10.38
N GLU A 298 -11.11 0.57 -11.03
CA GLU A 298 -11.45 0.68 -12.47
C GLU A 298 -10.41 -0.04 -13.33
N ARG A 299 -9.13 0.02 -12.95
CA ARG A 299 -8.06 -0.69 -13.63
C ARG A 299 -8.20 -2.21 -13.42
N VAL A 300 -8.47 -2.64 -12.19
CA VAL A 300 -8.73 -4.06 -11.88
C VAL A 300 -9.92 -4.58 -12.68
N GLN A 301 -11.01 -3.83 -12.72
CA GLN A 301 -12.18 -4.18 -13.51
C GLN A 301 -11.86 -4.27 -15.01
N HIS A 302 -11.09 -3.31 -15.54
CA HIS A 302 -10.74 -3.29 -16.96
C HIS A 302 -9.82 -4.45 -17.35
N LEU A 303 -8.77 -4.72 -16.57
CA LEU A 303 -7.76 -5.73 -16.91
C LEU A 303 -8.18 -7.17 -16.57
N PHE A 304 -8.92 -7.36 -15.46
CA PHE A 304 -9.24 -8.68 -14.92
C PHE A 304 -10.74 -9.03 -15.04
N GLY A 305 -11.61 -8.09 -15.37
CA GLY A 305 -13.08 -8.29 -15.28
C GLY A 305 -13.60 -8.39 -13.84
N PHE A 306 -12.75 -8.18 -12.84
CA PHE A 306 -13.03 -8.44 -11.43
C PHE A 306 -13.57 -7.19 -10.72
N GLU A 307 -14.77 -7.32 -10.10
CA GLU A 307 -15.34 -6.25 -9.28
C GLU A 307 -14.60 -6.16 -7.91
N SER A 308 -13.71 -5.19 -7.79
CA SER A 308 -12.96 -4.96 -6.55
C SER A 308 -13.78 -4.17 -5.54
N LYS A 309 -14.42 -4.88 -4.57
CA LYS A 309 -15.27 -4.28 -3.54
C LYS A 309 -14.95 -4.83 -2.16
N LEU A 310 -14.44 -3.99 -1.27
CA LEU A 310 -14.21 -4.35 0.13
C LEU A 310 -15.50 -4.10 0.93
N GLU A 311 -16.04 -5.13 1.59
CA GLU A 311 -17.34 -5.07 2.26
C GLU A 311 -17.28 -4.79 3.77
N ILE A 312 -16.08 -4.57 4.30
CA ILE A 312 -15.85 -4.32 5.73
C ILE A 312 -16.67 -3.12 6.30
N TYR A 313 -16.99 -2.15 5.45
CA TYR A 313 -17.77 -0.97 5.83
C TYR A 313 -19.27 -1.13 5.60
N LEU A 314 -19.71 -2.28 5.04
CA LEU A 314 -21.12 -2.57 4.83
C LEU A 314 -21.72 -3.20 6.08
N PRO A 315 -23.01 -2.94 6.39
CA PRO A 315 -23.78 -3.72 7.34
C PRO A 315 -23.74 -5.21 6.98
N GLN A 316 -23.87 -6.09 7.97
CA GLN A 316 -23.72 -7.53 7.77
C GLN A 316 -24.67 -8.11 6.73
N ASP A 317 -25.92 -7.65 6.74
CA ASP A 317 -27.01 -8.05 5.84
C ASP A 317 -26.82 -7.60 4.38
N GLN A 318 -25.88 -6.69 4.12
CA GLN A 318 -25.55 -6.18 2.77
C GLN A 318 -24.26 -6.78 2.21
N ARG A 319 -23.60 -7.67 2.95
CA ARG A 319 -22.36 -8.32 2.51
C ARG A 319 -22.68 -9.54 1.68
N VAL A 320 -22.08 -9.63 0.50
CA VAL A 320 -22.18 -10.78 -0.41
C VAL A 320 -21.09 -11.79 -0.12
N TYR A 321 -19.86 -11.30 0.09
CA TYR A 321 -18.63 -12.11 0.22
C TYR A 321 -18.04 -12.07 1.64
N GLY A 322 -18.81 -11.57 2.63
CA GLY A 322 -18.38 -11.50 4.02
C GLY A 322 -17.64 -10.23 4.42
N TYR A 323 -17.07 -10.24 5.61
CA TYR A 323 -16.48 -9.04 6.21
C TYR A 323 -15.13 -8.68 5.61
N TYR A 324 -14.24 -9.67 5.42
CA TYR A 324 -12.87 -9.45 4.95
C TYR A 324 -12.42 -10.60 4.05
N HIS A 325 -12.92 -10.60 2.84
CA HIS A 325 -12.52 -11.59 1.85
C HIS A 325 -11.28 -11.15 1.08
N LEU A 326 -10.54 -12.12 0.58
CA LEU A 326 -9.32 -11.96 -0.19
C LEU A 326 -9.55 -12.38 -1.64
N PRO A 327 -9.19 -11.55 -2.64
CA PRO A 327 -9.12 -12.00 -4.02
C PRO A 327 -8.08 -13.12 -4.20
N VAL A 328 -8.43 -14.13 -4.99
CA VAL A 328 -7.55 -15.23 -5.37
C VAL A 328 -7.09 -15.02 -6.81
N LEU A 329 -5.79 -14.77 -6.97
CA LEU A 329 -5.14 -14.73 -8.27
C LEU A 329 -4.65 -16.15 -8.60
N TYR A 330 -4.98 -16.66 -9.79
CA TYR A 330 -4.45 -17.90 -10.36
C TYR A 330 -3.96 -17.64 -11.77
N GLY A 331 -2.69 -17.90 -12.02
CA GLY A 331 -2.07 -17.47 -13.26
C GLY A 331 -2.26 -15.95 -13.45
N ASP A 332 -2.87 -15.56 -14.53
CA ASP A 332 -3.13 -14.14 -14.83
C ASP A 332 -4.57 -13.69 -14.58
N GLN A 333 -5.40 -14.49 -13.87
CA GLN A 333 -6.81 -14.20 -13.61
C GLN A 333 -7.11 -14.08 -12.12
N LEU A 334 -8.00 -13.16 -11.75
CA LEU A 334 -8.65 -13.14 -10.45
C LEU A 334 -9.87 -14.06 -10.52
N VAL A 335 -9.74 -15.27 -9.96
CA VAL A 335 -10.66 -16.38 -10.22
C VAL A 335 -11.65 -16.65 -9.11
N ALA A 336 -11.37 -16.17 -7.90
CA ALA A 336 -12.22 -16.45 -6.73
C ALA A 336 -12.03 -15.40 -5.63
N ARG A 337 -12.87 -15.54 -4.60
CA ARG A 337 -12.78 -14.81 -3.33
C ARG A 337 -12.83 -15.81 -2.19
N ILE A 338 -12.01 -15.61 -1.18
CA ILE A 338 -11.98 -16.44 0.01
C ILE A 338 -12.08 -15.57 1.26
N GLU A 339 -12.90 -15.95 2.25
CA GLU A 339 -13.00 -15.24 3.52
C GLU A 339 -12.31 -16.02 4.64
N PRO A 340 -11.01 -15.84 4.85
CA PRO A 340 -10.28 -16.44 5.95
C PRO A 340 -10.39 -15.59 7.23
N LYS A 341 -10.38 -16.26 8.37
CA LYS A 341 -10.25 -15.65 9.69
C LYS A 341 -9.25 -16.44 10.53
N MET A 342 -8.32 -15.72 11.16
CA MET A 342 -7.39 -16.35 12.08
C MET A 342 -7.99 -16.40 13.50
N ASP A 343 -8.23 -17.60 14.04
CA ASP A 343 -8.44 -17.82 15.46
C ASP A 343 -7.09 -18.09 16.13
N ARG A 344 -6.55 -17.03 16.76
CA ARG A 344 -5.21 -17.10 17.38
C ARG A 344 -5.20 -17.92 18.67
N LYS A 345 -6.34 -18.07 19.32
CA LYS A 345 -6.47 -18.84 20.57
C LYS A 345 -6.46 -20.33 20.29
N GLU A 346 -7.25 -20.73 19.31
CA GLU A 346 -7.36 -22.14 18.88
C GLU A 346 -6.31 -22.51 17.82
N LYS A 347 -5.49 -21.53 17.38
CA LYS A 347 -4.49 -21.66 16.29
C LYS A 347 -5.08 -22.25 15.00
N LYS A 348 -6.25 -21.79 14.61
CA LYS A 348 -6.96 -22.25 13.42
C LYS A 348 -7.09 -21.15 12.38
N LEU A 349 -6.85 -21.50 11.12
CA LEU A 349 -7.26 -20.68 9.99
C LEU A 349 -8.65 -21.15 9.55
N ILE A 350 -9.67 -20.34 9.82
CA ILE A 350 -11.06 -20.66 9.52
C ILE A 350 -11.42 -20.05 8.17
N ILE A 351 -11.79 -20.86 7.19
CA ILE A 351 -12.33 -20.42 5.90
C ILE A 351 -13.86 -20.35 6.04
N ARG A 352 -14.39 -19.13 6.06
CA ARG A 352 -15.81 -18.86 6.30
C ARG A 352 -16.65 -18.90 5.03
N GLY A 353 -16.01 -18.71 3.89
CA GLY A 353 -16.64 -18.74 2.59
C GLY A 353 -15.62 -18.73 1.47
N TYR A 354 -16.04 -19.27 0.35
CA TYR A 354 -15.28 -19.34 -0.88
C TYR A 354 -16.24 -19.21 -2.07
N TRP A 355 -15.91 -18.32 -2.99
CA TRP A 355 -16.76 -18.01 -4.14
C TRP A 355 -15.89 -17.88 -5.38
N THR A 356 -16.18 -18.67 -6.39
CA THR A 356 -15.54 -18.57 -7.71
C THR A 356 -16.16 -17.43 -8.54
N GLU A 357 -15.34 -16.80 -9.36
CA GLU A 357 -15.83 -15.81 -10.31
C GLU A 357 -16.61 -16.50 -11.46
N PRO A 358 -17.61 -15.83 -12.05
CA PRO A 358 -18.40 -16.40 -13.14
C PRO A 358 -17.54 -16.87 -14.32
N GLY A 359 -17.76 -18.12 -14.75
CA GLY A 359 -17.04 -18.72 -15.87
C GLY A 359 -15.72 -19.40 -15.51
N PHE A 360 -15.27 -19.31 -14.25
CA PHE A 360 -14.12 -20.09 -13.79
C PHE A 360 -14.56 -21.51 -13.42
N ASN A 361 -13.87 -22.49 -14.01
CA ASN A 361 -14.05 -23.91 -13.67
C ASN A 361 -12.83 -24.39 -12.91
N GLU A 362 -13.05 -24.87 -11.70
CA GLU A 362 -11.97 -25.45 -10.88
C GLU A 362 -11.45 -26.72 -11.53
N THR A 363 -10.11 -26.82 -11.59
CA THR A 363 -9.39 -28.00 -12.02
C THR A 363 -8.67 -28.63 -10.81
N GLU A 364 -8.34 -29.89 -10.88
CA GLU A 364 -7.55 -30.57 -9.85
C GLU A 364 -6.23 -29.83 -9.58
N GLU A 365 -5.54 -29.39 -10.64
CA GLU A 365 -4.31 -28.60 -10.55
C GLU A 365 -4.50 -27.28 -9.77
N TYR A 366 -5.60 -26.56 -10.03
CA TYR A 366 -5.93 -25.34 -9.31
C TYR A 366 -6.18 -25.64 -7.82
N THR A 367 -6.98 -26.67 -7.52
CA THR A 367 -7.32 -27.04 -6.14
C THR A 367 -6.07 -27.40 -5.35
N GLU A 368 -5.18 -28.23 -5.90
CA GLU A 368 -3.90 -28.55 -5.27
C GLU A 368 -3.02 -27.31 -4.98
N LYS A 369 -2.97 -26.35 -5.92
CA LYS A 369 -2.22 -25.10 -5.74
C LYS A 369 -2.86 -24.19 -4.69
N LEU A 370 -4.19 -24.12 -4.66
CA LEU A 370 -4.91 -23.36 -3.63
C LEU A 370 -4.67 -23.94 -2.24
N GLU A 371 -4.79 -25.25 -2.08
CA GLU A 371 -4.54 -25.95 -0.82
C GLU A 371 -3.10 -25.77 -0.33
N ARG A 372 -2.13 -25.89 -1.23
CA ARG A 372 -0.71 -25.63 -0.91
C ARG A 372 -0.50 -24.19 -0.49
N ASN A 373 -1.10 -23.22 -1.18
CA ASN A 373 -1.02 -21.80 -0.82
C ASN A 373 -1.67 -21.53 0.54
N LEU A 374 -2.85 -22.10 0.80
CA LEU A 374 -3.53 -21.98 2.09
C LEU A 374 -2.73 -22.62 3.24
N SER A 375 -2.07 -23.76 2.99
CA SER A 375 -1.21 -24.42 3.98
C SER A 375 -0.01 -23.54 4.35
N THR A 376 0.66 -22.94 3.36
CA THR A 376 1.76 -21.99 3.63
C THR A 376 1.28 -20.70 4.29
N PHE A 377 0.08 -20.24 3.94
CA PHE A 377 -0.56 -19.08 4.56
C PHE A 377 -0.92 -19.34 6.02
N ALA A 378 -1.50 -20.52 6.34
CA ALA A 378 -1.80 -20.94 7.69
C ALA A 378 -0.52 -21.02 8.55
N ALA A 379 0.52 -21.64 8.04
CA ALA A 379 1.82 -21.74 8.71
C ALA A 379 2.43 -20.35 9.00
N PHE A 380 2.36 -19.39 8.05
CA PHE A 380 2.82 -18.01 8.25
C PHE A 380 2.08 -17.32 9.41
N HIS A 381 0.82 -17.67 9.64
CA HIS A 381 0.01 -17.15 10.74
C HIS A 381 0.08 -18.01 12.02
N LYS A 382 0.92 -19.07 12.04
CA LYS A 382 1.05 -20.01 13.15
C LYS A 382 -0.25 -20.74 13.46
N ALA A 383 -1.05 -21.02 12.44
CA ALA A 383 -2.18 -21.93 12.54
C ALA A 383 -1.70 -23.38 12.41
N ASP A 384 -2.21 -24.25 13.28
CA ASP A 384 -1.92 -25.68 13.27
C ASP A 384 -2.92 -26.44 12.39
N GLU A 385 -4.08 -25.82 12.08
CA GLU A 385 -5.19 -26.43 11.33
C GLU A 385 -5.89 -25.42 10.42
N ILE A 386 -6.45 -25.91 9.30
CA ILE A 386 -7.36 -25.16 8.41
C ILE A 386 -8.74 -25.79 8.54
N GLU A 387 -9.73 -24.99 8.92
CA GLU A 387 -11.13 -25.40 9.09
C GLU A 387 -12.00 -24.71 8.02
N TRP A 388 -12.77 -25.48 7.27
CA TRP A 388 -13.73 -24.97 6.29
C TRP A 388 -15.14 -25.01 6.88
N LEU A 389 -15.84 -23.86 6.86
CA LEU A 389 -17.22 -23.72 7.38
C LEU A 389 -18.29 -23.71 6.30
N GLY A 390 -17.93 -23.57 5.03
CA GLY A 390 -18.87 -23.51 3.93
C GLY A 390 -18.22 -23.60 2.56
#